data_5815fb235238fb64f425a7f0021d5934
#
_entry.id   5815fb235238fb64f425a7f0021d5934
#
_cell.length_a   1.000
_cell.length_b   1.000
_cell.length_c   1.000
_cell.angle_alpha   90.00
_cell.angle_beta   90.00
_cell.angle_gamma   90.00
#
_symmetry.space_group_name_H-M   'P 1'
#
loop_
_entity.id
_entity.type
_entity.pdbx_description
1 polymer ?
#
loop_
_entity_poly.entity_id
_entity_poly.type
_entity_poly.pdbx_seq_one_letter_code
_entity_poly.pdbx_strand_id
1 'polypeptide(L)'
;MCRGVRAGRAAGIATFMVGIGFGVLAGRAIGIPAAVVMSFVVYAGSAQLAALGVLAAGGSIAAAAIAGLLMNARFIPMGIAAASAYRGGRLRRAVEAQTLVDASWAMASNGSGHFDRQVLIGATVPQAIGWWAGTALGAFAGTAIGNTRALGLDAIF
;
A
#
# COMPACT_ATOMS: atom_id res chain seq x y z
N MET A 1 -14.15 -5.66 -14.86
CA MET A 1 -13.97 -5.65 -13.40
C MET A 1 -13.74 -7.04 -12.81
N CYS A 2 -14.59 -8.05 -13.05
CA CYS A 2 -14.37 -9.41 -12.52
C CYS A 2 -13.02 -10.05 -12.89
N ARG A 3 -12.49 -9.81 -14.11
CA ARG A 3 -11.16 -10.28 -14.54
C ARG A 3 -10.04 -9.68 -13.69
N GLY A 4 -10.08 -8.38 -13.43
CA GLY A 4 -9.09 -7.70 -12.60
C GLY A 4 -9.12 -8.19 -11.15
N VAL A 5 -10.30 -8.29 -10.53
CA VAL A 5 -10.46 -8.81 -9.17
C VAL A 5 -9.89 -10.23 -9.05
N ARG A 6 -10.16 -11.09 -10.03
CA ARG A 6 -9.61 -12.46 -10.05
C ARG A 6 -8.09 -12.47 -10.15
N ALA A 7 -7.51 -11.62 -11.02
CA ALA A 7 -6.06 -11.48 -11.16
C ALA A 7 -5.40 -10.96 -9.87
N GLY A 8 -6.05 -10.01 -9.19
CA GLY A 8 -5.51 -9.39 -7.97
C GLY A 8 -5.62 -10.22 -6.69
N ARG A 9 -6.27 -11.39 -6.69
CA ARG A 9 -6.49 -12.18 -5.46
C ARG A 9 -5.21 -12.61 -4.76
N ALA A 10 -4.25 -13.16 -5.51
CA ALA A 10 -2.97 -13.58 -4.95
C ALA A 10 -2.20 -12.39 -4.35
N ALA A 11 -2.18 -11.26 -5.07
CA ALA A 11 -1.60 -10.02 -4.58
C ALA A 11 -2.35 -9.49 -3.33
N GLY A 12 -3.67 -9.67 -3.27
CA GLY A 12 -4.48 -9.33 -2.10
C GLY A 12 -4.11 -10.12 -0.85
N ILE A 13 -3.84 -11.42 -0.99
CA ILE A 13 -3.34 -12.26 0.11
C ILE A 13 -1.94 -11.79 0.55
N ALA A 14 -1.05 -11.54 -0.39
CA ALA A 14 0.29 -11.05 -0.09
C ALA A 14 0.25 -9.70 0.64
N THR A 15 -0.56 -8.75 0.16
CA THR A 15 -0.72 -7.45 0.81
C THR A 15 -1.37 -7.55 2.18
N PHE A 16 -2.26 -8.52 2.40
CA PHE A 16 -2.83 -8.80 3.73
C PHE A 16 -1.74 -9.24 4.72
N MET A 17 -0.86 -10.16 4.33
CA MET A 17 0.24 -10.62 5.19
C MET A 17 1.23 -9.50 5.52
N VAL A 18 1.64 -8.71 4.52
CA VAL A 18 2.51 -7.55 4.73
C VAL A 18 1.80 -6.49 5.58
N GLY A 19 0.50 -6.30 5.35
CA GLY A 19 -0.35 -5.39 6.14
C GLY A 19 -0.40 -5.75 7.62
N ILE A 20 -0.45 -7.05 7.96
CA ILE A 20 -0.36 -7.50 9.37
C ILE A 20 0.97 -7.05 9.98
N GLY A 21 2.10 -7.31 9.30
CA GLY A 21 3.42 -6.89 9.77
C GLY A 21 3.50 -5.37 9.98
N PHE A 22 3.05 -4.59 8.99
CA PHE A 22 2.97 -3.14 9.12
C PHE A 22 2.10 -2.72 10.32
N GLY A 23 0.91 -3.32 10.47
CA GLY A 23 -0.01 -3.00 11.56
C GLY A 23 0.58 -3.24 12.95
N VAL A 24 1.28 -4.38 13.14
CA VAL A 24 1.98 -4.70 14.40
C VAL A 24 3.03 -3.64 14.74
N LEU A 25 3.86 -3.27 13.76
CA LEU A 25 4.94 -2.30 13.95
C LEU A 25 4.40 -0.88 14.15
N ALA A 26 3.49 -0.45 13.25
CA ALA A 26 2.93 0.89 13.29
C ALA A 26 2.04 1.11 14.53
N GLY A 27 1.25 0.11 14.92
CA GLY A 27 0.41 0.17 16.11
C GLY A 27 1.21 0.46 17.38
N ARG A 28 2.45 -0.02 17.45
CA ARG A 28 3.38 0.25 18.57
C ARG A 28 4.09 1.59 18.45
N ALA A 29 4.53 1.94 17.25
CA ALA A 29 5.36 3.14 17.03
C ALA A 29 4.54 4.43 17.05
N ILE A 30 3.34 4.42 16.46
CA ILE A 30 2.50 5.61 16.27
C ILE A 30 1.08 5.47 16.84
N GLY A 31 0.75 4.31 17.40
CA GLY A 31 -0.57 3.99 17.94
C GLY A 31 -1.55 3.44 16.92
N ILE A 32 -2.52 2.64 17.39
CA ILE A 32 -3.49 1.93 16.52
C ILE A 32 -4.29 2.88 15.63
N PRO A 33 -4.89 3.98 16.14
CA PRO A 33 -5.68 4.86 15.29
C PRO A 33 -4.85 5.50 14.16
N ALA A 34 -3.63 5.94 14.47
CA ALA A 34 -2.75 6.56 13.49
C ALA A 34 -2.31 5.56 12.42
N ALA A 35 -1.98 4.31 12.80
CA ALA A 35 -1.62 3.25 11.87
C ALA A 35 -2.76 2.93 10.89
N VAL A 36 -3.99 2.81 11.40
CA VAL A 36 -5.17 2.51 10.58
C VAL A 36 -5.48 3.69 9.64
N VAL A 37 -5.53 4.93 10.15
CA VAL A 37 -5.77 6.12 9.33
C VAL A 37 -4.69 6.28 8.24
N MET A 38 -3.43 6.09 8.61
CA MET A 38 -2.31 6.15 7.66
C MET A 38 -2.48 5.13 6.53
N SER A 39 -2.94 3.91 6.83
CA SER A 39 -3.18 2.87 5.84
C SER A 39 -4.29 3.24 4.86
N PHE A 40 -5.36 3.88 5.33
CA PHE A 40 -6.46 4.32 4.46
C PHE A 40 -6.06 5.51 3.58
N VAL A 41 -5.39 6.50 4.16
CA VAL A 41 -5.09 7.77 3.47
C VAL A 41 -3.93 7.63 2.50
N VAL A 42 -2.83 7.00 2.94
CA VAL A 42 -1.61 6.90 2.13
C VAL A 42 -1.68 5.74 1.15
N TYR A 43 -2.20 4.60 1.54
CA TYR A 43 -2.32 3.37 0.74
C TYR A 43 -1.07 3.09 -0.13
N ALA A 44 0.09 3.22 0.44
CA ALA A 44 1.38 2.97 -0.22
C ALA A 44 2.33 2.27 0.76
N GLY A 45 2.29 0.93 0.78
CA GLY A 45 2.97 0.12 1.77
C GLY A 45 4.44 0.45 1.94
N SER A 46 5.21 0.54 0.85
CA SER A 46 6.63 0.88 0.90
C SER A 46 6.91 2.29 1.46
N ALA A 47 6.08 3.27 1.12
CA ALA A 47 6.22 4.62 1.65
C ALA A 47 5.90 4.67 3.16
N GLN A 48 4.86 3.94 3.56
CA GLN A 48 4.46 3.83 4.97
C GLN A 48 5.53 3.14 5.80
N LEU A 49 6.14 2.06 5.28
CA LEU A 49 7.23 1.35 5.94
C LEU A 49 8.50 2.19 6.02
N ALA A 50 8.85 2.92 4.95
CA ALA A 50 10.00 3.82 4.97
C ALA A 50 9.81 4.95 6.00
N ALA A 51 8.63 5.58 6.03
CA ALA A 51 8.31 6.61 7.01
C ALA A 51 8.35 6.05 8.45
N LEU A 52 7.78 4.86 8.66
CA LEU A 52 7.78 4.19 9.96
C LEU A 52 9.21 3.85 10.41
N GLY A 53 10.07 3.37 9.50
CA GLY A 53 11.47 3.07 9.80
C GLY A 53 12.24 4.30 10.27
N VAL A 54 12.01 5.45 9.63
CA VAL A 54 12.62 6.73 10.07
C VAL A 54 12.14 7.13 11.46
N LEU A 55 10.84 7.03 11.72
CA LEU A 55 10.27 7.35 13.05
C LEU A 55 10.78 6.39 14.13
N ALA A 56 10.85 5.09 13.84
CA ALA A 56 11.35 4.09 14.76
C ALA A 56 12.83 4.26 15.10
N ALA A 57 13.61 4.83 14.18
CA ALA A 57 15.00 5.21 14.39
C ALA A 57 15.18 6.56 15.14
N GLY A 58 14.09 7.18 15.59
CA GLY A 58 14.14 8.49 16.27
C GLY A 58 14.23 9.68 15.32
N GLY A 59 13.99 9.48 14.03
CA GLY A 59 13.98 10.56 13.04
C GLY A 59 12.77 11.49 13.17
N SER A 60 12.87 12.69 12.60
CA SER A 60 11.79 13.67 12.64
C SER A 60 10.62 13.29 11.71
N ILE A 61 9.44 13.85 11.99
CA ILE A 61 8.25 13.70 11.13
C ILE A 61 8.54 14.20 9.71
N ALA A 62 9.29 15.29 9.57
CA ALA A 62 9.70 15.82 8.27
C ALA A 62 10.57 14.82 7.50
N ALA A 63 11.55 14.21 8.15
CA ALA A 63 12.40 13.18 7.55
C ALA A 63 11.57 11.93 7.14
N ALA A 64 10.63 11.50 7.97
CA ALA A 64 9.72 10.41 7.67
C ALA A 64 8.84 10.73 6.44
N ALA A 65 8.30 11.94 6.36
CA ALA A 65 7.52 12.39 5.21
C ALA A 65 8.34 12.40 3.93
N ILE A 66 9.57 12.92 3.98
CA ILE A 66 10.50 12.92 2.84
C ILE A 66 10.80 11.49 2.38
N ALA A 67 11.10 10.58 3.31
CA ALA A 67 11.33 9.16 2.98
C ALA A 67 10.13 8.54 2.27
N GLY A 68 8.92 8.78 2.76
CA GLY A 68 7.69 8.32 2.12
C GLY A 68 7.48 8.91 0.73
N LEU A 69 7.72 10.21 0.54
CA LEU A 69 7.62 10.88 -0.75
C LEU A 69 8.63 10.32 -1.77
N LEU A 70 9.88 10.11 -1.34
CA LEU A 70 10.91 9.51 -2.20
C LEU A 70 10.53 8.10 -2.65
N MET A 71 9.99 7.28 -1.75
CA MET A 71 9.50 5.94 -2.10
C MET A 71 8.33 5.99 -3.10
N ASN A 72 7.47 7.00 -3.01
CA ASN A 72 6.33 7.19 -3.91
C ASN A 72 6.72 7.88 -5.22
N ALA A 73 7.92 8.43 -5.38
CA ALA A 73 8.34 9.10 -6.61
C ALA A 73 8.25 8.20 -7.85
N ARG A 74 8.39 6.88 -7.69
CA ARG A 74 8.21 5.88 -8.76
C ARG A 74 6.80 5.89 -9.38
N PHE A 75 5.78 6.31 -8.63
CA PHE A 75 4.42 6.41 -9.18
C PHE A 75 4.25 7.54 -10.19
N ILE A 76 5.19 8.50 -10.25
CA ILE A 76 5.16 9.56 -11.27
C ILE A 76 5.31 8.98 -12.69
N PRO A 77 6.39 8.27 -13.04
CA PRO A 77 6.52 7.67 -14.37
C PRO A 77 5.46 6.59 -14.63
N MET A 78 5.07 5.81 -13.62
CA MET A 78 4.01 4.82 -13.76
C MET A 78 2.66 5.47 -14.06
N GLY A 79 2.34 6.59 -13.40
CA GLY A 79 1.12 7.37 -13.64
C GLY A 79 1.08 8.02 -15.02
N ILE A 80 2.21 8.54 -15.50
CA ILE A 80 2.35 9.07 -16.87
C ILE A 80 2.07 7.96 -17.89
N ALA A 81 2.71 6.79 -17.73
CA ALA A 81 2.52 5.67 -18.63
C ALA A 81 1.06 5.16 -18.65
N ALA A 82 0.41 5.09 -17.50
CA ALA A 82 -0.97 4.63 -17.39
C ALA A 82 -2.04 5.72 -17.63
N ALA A 83 -1.64 6.98 -17.88
CA ALA A 83 -2.54 8.13 -17.95
C ALA A 83 -3.67 7.98 -18.99
N SER A 84 -3.40 7.32 -20.11
CA SER A 84 -4.37 7.05 -21.18
C SER A 84 -5.47 6.06 -20.79
N ALA A 85 -5.23 5.22 -19.79
CA ALA A 85 -6.20 4.24 -19.30
C ALA A 85 -7.31 4.89 -18.45
N TYR A 86 -7.02 6.01 -17.77
CA TYR A 86 -7.99 6.71 -16.95
C TYR A 86 -8.95 7.55 -17.77
N ARG A 87 -10.25 7.54 -17.43
CA ARG A 87 -11.30 8.20 -18.21
C ARG A 87 -12.10 9.21 -17.38
N GLY A 88 -12.67 10.20 -18.06
CA GLY A 88 -13.54 11.21 -17.45
C GLY A 88 -12.81 12.48 -17.04
N GLY A 89 -13.48 13.32 -16.25
CA GLY A 89 -12.96 14.60 -15.78
C GLY A 89 -11.81 14.44 -14.76
N ARG A 90 -11.16 15.57 -14.43
CA ARG A 90 -9.95 15.60 -13.56
C ARG A 90 -10.14 14.88 -12.23
N LEU A 91 -11.26 15.12 -11.54
CA LEU A 91 -11.53 14.50 -10.23
C LEU A 91 -11.66 12.98 -10.35
N ARG A 92 -12.42 12.49 -11.34
CA ARG A 92 -12.58 11.07 -11.58
C ARG A 92 -11.23 10.39 -11.89
N ARG A 93 -10.42 11.02 -12.74
CA ARG A 93 -9.08 10.51 -13.05
C ARG A 93 -8.16 10.46 -11.82
N ALA A 94 -8.25 11.49 -10.95
CA ALA A 94 -7.48 11.50 -9.69
C ALA A 94 -7.90 10.35 -8.76
N VAL A 95 -9.21 10.10 -8.62
CA VAL A 95 -9.72 8.97 -7.82
C VAL A 95 -9.30 7.62 -8.44
N GLU A 96 -9.43 7.48 -9.77
CA GLU A 96 -8.99 6.26 -10.44
C GLU A 96 -7.47 6.05 -10.32
N ALA A 97 -6.66 7.13 -10.30
CA ALA A 97 -5.22 7.05 -10.13
C ALA A 97 -4.80 6.52 -8.75
N GLN A 98 -5.65 6.59 -7.73
CA GLN A 98 -5.39 5.92 -6.44
C GLN A 98 -5.33 4.40 -6.55
N THR A 99 -5.84 3.82 -7.65
CA THR A 99 -5.73 2.39 -7.91
C THR A 99 -4.39 1.98 -8.52
N LEU A 100 -3.48 2.94 -8.74
CA LEU A 100 -2.16 2.69 -9.29
C LEU A 100 -1.23 2.17 -8.19
N VAL A 101 -1.08 0.87 -8.13
CA VAL A 101 -0.08 0.19 -7.29
C VAL A 101 0.76 -0.75 -8.15
N ASP A 102 1.97 -1.09 -7.68
CA ASP A 102 2.95 -1.84 -8.48
C ASP A 102 2.36 -3.10 -9.13
N ALA A 103 1.64 -3.90 -8.33
CA ALA A 103 1.08 -5.17 -8.83
C ALA A 103 -0.08 -4.94 -9.82
N SER A 104 -0.98 -3.97 -9.58
CA SER A 104 -2.06 -3.67 -10.52
C SER A 104 -1.51 -3.09 -11.82
N TRP A 105 -0.48 -2.26 -11.77
CA TRP A 105 0.21 -1.70 -12.92
C TRP A 105 0.85 -2.79 -13.78
N ALA A 106 1.59 -3.71 -13.15
CA ALA A 106 2.22 -4.83 -13.85
C ALA A 106 1.19 -5.76 -14.49
N MET A 107 0.10 -6.09 -13.78
CA MET A 107 -0.97 -6.95 -14.30
C MET A 107 -1.80 -6.30 -15.40
N ALA A 108 -1.94 -4.97 -15.39
CA ALA A 108 -2.73 -4.23 -16.38
C ALA A 108 -1.94 -3.91 -17.66
N SER A 109 -0.61 -3.95 -17.62
CA SER A 109 0.25 -3.68 -18.76
C SER A 109 0.15 -4.81 -19.80
N ASN A 110 0.01 -4.43 -21.07
CA ASN A 110 0.03 -5.38 -22.19
C ASN A 110 1.39 -5.43 -22.91
N GLY A 111 2.42 -4.79 -22.37
CA GLY A 111 3.78 -4.75 -22.94
C GLY A 111 3.95 -3.79 -24.12
N SER A 112 2.88 -3.24 -24.70
CA SER A 112 2.93 -2.29 -25.84
C SER A 112 2.63 -0.85 -25.42
N GLY A 113 2.78 -0.54 -24.13
CA GLY A 113 2.51 0.81 -23.59
C GLY A 113 1.03 1.11 -23.31
N HIS A 114 0.15 0.13 -23.49
CA HIS A 114 -1.26 0.27 -23.18
C HIS A 114 -1.60 -0.49 -21.89
N PHE A 115 -2.59 0.03 -21.14
CA PHE A 115 -3.03 -0.55 -19.87
C PHE A 115 -4.52 -0.87 -19.93
N ASP A 116 -4.89 -2.08 -19.47
CA ASP A 116 -6.28 -2.46 -19.29
C ASP A 116 -6.82 -1.82 -18.01
N ARG A 117 -7.66 -0.79 -18.18
CA ARG A 117 -8.29 -0.06 -17.07
C ARG A 117 -9.09 -0.97 -16.13
N GLN A 118 -9.79 -1.98 -16.66
CA GLN A 118 -10.60 -2.87 -15.83
C GLN A 118 -9.72 -3.79 -14.97
N VAL A 119 -8.56 -4.18 -15.49
CA VAL A 119 -7.57 -4.94 -14.73
C VAL A 119 -6.90 -4.04 -13.70
N LEU A 120 -6.49 -2.83 -14.09
CA LEU A 120 -5.84 -1.86 -13.21
C LEU A 120 -6.69 -1.59 -11.95
N ILE A 121 -7.95 -1.18 -12.14
CA ILE A 121 -8.87 -0.88 -11.04
C ILE A 121 -9.27 -2.16 -10.29
N GLY A 122 -9.64 -3.22 -11.04
CA GLY A 122 -10.15 -4.45 -10.46
C GLY A 122 -9.11 -5.21 -9.62
N ALA A 123 -7.85 -5.22 -10.05
CA ALA A 123 -6.78 -5.90 -9.30
C ALA A 123 -6.40 -5.17 -8.00
N THR A 124 -6.60 -3.87 -7.94
CA THR A 124 -6.33 -3.09 -6.72
C THR A 124 -7.35 -3.36 -5.61
N VAL A 125 -8.59 -3.68 -5.93
CA VAL A 125 -9.64 -3.91 -4.91
C VAL A 125 -9.25 -4.96 -3.88
N PRO A 126 -8.88 -6.21 -4.23
CA PRO A 126 -8.49 -7.20 -3.23
C PRO A 126 -7.20 -6.81 -2.49
N GLN A 127 -6.29 -6.08 -3.13
CA GLN A 127 -5.08 -5.59 -2.50
C GLN A 127 -5.38 -4.52 -1.44
N ALA A 128 -6.27 -3.58 -1.74
CA ALA A 128 -6.69 -2.54 -0.79
C ALA A 128 -7.38 -3.16 0.43
N ILE A 129 -8.34 -4.06 0.19
CA ILE A 129 -9.04 -4.77 1.28
C ILE A 129 -8.03 -5.56 2.11
N GLY A 130 -7.11 -6.29 1.47
CA GLY A 130 -6.06 -7.04 2.15
C GLY A 130 -5.17 -6.14 3.01
N TRP A 131 -4.69 -5.03 2.46
CA TRP A 131 -3.85 -4.08 3.17
C TRP A 131 -4.54 -3.48 4.40
N TRP A 132 -5.76 -2.99 4.24
CA TRP A 132 -6.50 -2.37 5.34
C TRP A 132 -6.88 -3.38 6.44
N ALA A 133 -7.39 -4.55 6.04
CA ALA A 133 -7.74 -5.60 6.99
C ALA A 133 -6.50 -6.14 7.72
N GLY A 134 -5.40 -6.35 6.98
CA GLY A 134 -4.13 -6.77 7.57
C GLY A 134 -3.58 -5.75 8.55
N THR A 135 -3.56 -4.46 8.18
CA THR A 135 -3.13 -3.39 9.08
C THR A 135 -3.97 -3.32 10.35
N ALA A 136 -5.30 -3.35 10.22
CA ALA A 136 -6.18 -3.32 11.37
C ALA A 136 -5.93 -4.53 12.29
N LEU A 137 -5.92 -5.74 11.72
CA LEU A 137 -5.67 -6.97 12.48
C LEU A 137 -4.30 -6.93 13.18
N GLY A 138 -3.25 -6.53 12.46
CA GLY A 138 -1.90 -6.43 13.00
C GLY A 138 -1.78 -5.38 14.11
N ALA A 139 -2.40 -4.21 13.94
CA ALA A 139 -2.37 -3.15 14.92
C ALA A 139 -3.05 -3.55 16.24
N PHE A 140 -4.19 -4.25 16.17
CA PHE A 140 -4.86 -4.77 17.37
C PHE A 140 -4.13 -5.97 17.98
N ALA A 141 -3.70 -6.94 17.15
CA ALA A 141 -2.98 -8.12 17.63
C ALA A 141 -1.61 -7.78 18.21
N GLY A 142 -0.92 -6.79 17.63
CA GLY A 142 0.41 -6.36 18.06
C GLY A 142 0.44 -5.83 19.50
N THR A 143 -0.67 -5.31 20.01
CA THR A 143 -0.77 -4.89 21.41
C THR A 143 -0.91 -6.08 22.36
N ALA A 144 -1.47 -7.20 21.90
CA ALA A 144 -1.63 -8.42 22.67
C ALA A 144 -0.34 -9.28 22.68
N ILE A 145 0.52 -9.10 21.67
CA ILE A 145 1.76 -9.85 21.52
C ILE A 145 2.92 -9.07 22.15
N GLY A 146 3.36 -9.48 23.34
CA GLY A 146 4.39 -8.79 24.13
C GLY A 146 5.76 -8.63 23.45
N ASN A 147 6.18 -9.54 22.55
CA ASN A 147 7.50 -9.52 21.91
C ASN A 147 7.44 -9.83 20.41
N THR A 148 7.58 -8.79 19.58
CA THR A 148 7.58 -8.93 18.11
C THR A 148 8.85 -9.57 17.56
N ARG A 149 9.99 -9.48 18.27
CA ARG A 149 11.24 -10.13 17.87
C ARG A 149 11.13 -11.64 17.94
N ALA A 150 10.38 -12.16 18.91
CA ALA A 150 10.12 -13.60 19.03
C ALA A 150 9.34 -14.17 17.84
N LEU A 151 8.67 -13.33 17.05
CA LEU A 151 7.91 -13.70 15.87
C LEU A 151 8.66 -13.44 14.56
N GLY A 152 9.91 -12.94 14.63
CA GLY A 152 10.71 -12.65 13.45
C GLY A 152 10.15 -11.52 12.55
N LEU A 153 9.26 -10.69 13.07
CA LEU A 153 8.63 -9.61 12.30
C LEU A 153 9.61 -8.47 11.97
N ASP A 154 10.69 -8.36 12.70
CA ASP A 154 11.80 -7.44 12.46
C ASP A 154 12.69 -7.88 11.27
N ALA A 155 12.62 -9.13 10.85
CA ALA A 155 13.36 -9.65 9.69
C ALA A 155 12.64 -9.42 8.34
N ILE A 156 11.43 -8.89 8.37
CA ILE A 156 10.63 -8.63 7.15
C ILE A 156 10.95 -7.27 6.53
N PHE A 157 11.74 -6.41 7.23
CA PHE A 157 12.04 -5.04 6.82
C PHE A 157 13.52 -4.72 6.86
#